data_4ab442e326837cb6af768fa9998cbace
#
_entry.id   4ab442e326837cb6af768fa9998cbace
#
_cell.length_a   1.000
_cell.length_b   1.000
_cell.length_c   1.000
_cell.angle_alpha   90.00
_cell.angle_beta   90.00
_cell.angle_gamma   90.00
#
_symmetry.space_group_name_H-M   'P 1'
#
loop_
_entity.id
_entity.type
_entity.pdbx_description
1 polymer ?
#
loop_
_entity_poly.entity_id
_entity_poly.type
_entity_poly.pdbx_seq_one_letter_code
_entity_poly.pdbx_strand_id
1 'polypeptide(L)'
;DSLYKSKMALNLSRINNVKYYSSNRIASLIGNGILTFIDKNTKLNDFFSNDEVIFYKNISDLSEKINFYKYNNNKRNTIAKKGKEKYFRLFNNRIISDYICAKIFESKPKKLVSWMT
;
A
#
# COMPACT_ATOMS: atom_id res chain seq x y z
N ASP A 1 11.00 19.18 -1.01
CA ASP A 1 10.85 17.82 -1.40
C ASP A 1 9.43 17.56 -1.94
N SER A 2 9.33 17.08 -3.18
CA SER A 2 8.05 16.90 -3.88
C SER A 2 7.15 15.85 -3.22
N LEU A 3 7.74 14.78 -2.64
CA LEU A 3 7.00 13.73 -1.96
C LEU A 3 6.25 14.27 -0.73
N TYR A 4 6.91 15.09 0.06
CA TYR A 4 6.32 15.71 1.26
C TYR A 4 5.11 16.58 0.95
N LYS A 5 5.11 17.24 -0.21
CA LYS A 5 4.02 18.11 -0.66
C LYS A 5 2.90 17.38 -1.41
N SER A 6 3.12 16.12 -1.76
CA SER A 6 2.15 15.34 -2.52
C SER A 6 1.00 14.87 -1.65
N LYS A 7 -0.21 14.97 -2.16
CA LYS A 7 -1.44 14.53 -1.50
C LYS A 7 -1.95 13.19 -2.03
N MET A 8 -1.64 12.91 -3.28
CA MET A 8 -2.01 11.70 -4.00
C MET A 8 -0.85 11.23 -4.85
N ALA A 9 -0.72 9.94 -5.05
CA ALA A 9 0.31 9.36 -5.89
C ALA A 9 -0.16 8.11 -6.61
N LEU A 10 0.39 7.87 -7.78
CA LEU A 10 0.14 6.67 -8.57
C LEU A 10 1.33 5.72 -8.44
N ASN A 11 1.06 4.50 -8.01
CA ASN A 11 2.05 3.44 -8.01
C ASN A 11 1.99 2.66 -9.32
N LEU A 12 2.99 2.85 -10.17
CA LEU A 12 3.13 2.13 -11.43
C LEU A 12 4.03 0.91 -11.25
N SER A 13 3.54 -0.26 -11.62
CA SER A 13 4.32 -1.49 -11.65
C SER A 13 4.99 -1.67 -13.01
N ARG A 14 6.27 -2.09 -13.00
CA ARG A 14 6.97 -2.45 -14.25
C ARG A 14 6.42 -3.72 -14.89
N ILE A 15 5.87 -4.61 -14.07
CA ILE A 15 5.34 -5.91 -14.48
C ILE A 15 3.89 -5.99 -14.02
N ASN A 16 2.96 -6.04 -14.96
CA ASN A 16 1.52 -5.96 -14.64
C ASN A 16 0.89 -7.27 -14.18
N ASN A 17 1.56 -8.40 -14.36
CA ASN A 17 0.96 -9.73 -14.14
C ASN A 17 1.61 -10.52 -12.99
N VAL A 18 2.43 -9.90 -12.19
CA VAL A 18 3.04 -10.57 -11.03
C VAL A 18 2.22 -10.27 -9.78
N LYS A 19 1.66 -11.34 -9.22
CA LYS A 19 0.90 -11.28 -7.96
C LYS A 19 1.80 -10.76 -6.83
N TYR A 20 1.28 -9.80 -6.06
CA TYR A 20 1.97 -9.18 -4.91
C TYR A 20 3.26 -8.43 -5.27
N TYR A 21 3.42 -8.05 -6.54
CA TYR A 21 4.54 -7.20 -6.89
C TYR A 21 4.47 -5.89 -6.11
N SER A 22 5.46 -5.71 -5.27
CA SER A 22 5.61 -4.51 -4.44
C SER A 22 7.01 -3.95 -4.61
N SER A 23 7.10 -2.65 -4.80
CA SER A 23 8.36 -1.92 -4.85
C SER A 23 8.54 -1.09 -3.58
N ASN A 24 9.76 -0.61 -3.34
CA ASN A 24 10.04 0.36 -2.27
C ASN A 24 9.18 1.63 -2.37
N ARG A 25 8.66 1.92 -3.56
CA ARG A 25 7.77 3.05 -3.80
C ARG A 25 6.47 2.93 -3.00
N ILE A 26 5.87 1.74 -2.92
CA ILE A 26 4.66 1.52 -2.11
C ILE A 26 4.92 1.89 -0.65
N ALA A 27 6.04 1.44 -0.10
CA ALA A 27 6.43 1.78 1.27
C ALA A 27 6.56 3.30 1.47
N SER A 28 7.20 3.98 0.53
CA SER A 28 7.39 5.43 0.58
C SER A 28 6.08 6.19 0.46
N LEU A 29 5.16 5.75 -0.39
CA LEU A 29 3.89 6.44 -0.62
C LEU A 29 2.92 6.22 0.54
N ILE A 30 2.61 4.97 0.85
CA ILE A 30 1.63 4.62 1.90
C ILE A 30 2.18 4.99 3.27
N GLY A 31 3.45 4.69 3.53
CA GLY A 31 4.10 4.99 4.80
C GLY A 31 4.20 6.48 5.13
N ASN A 32 4.19 7.36 4.14
CA ASN A 32 4.14 8.81 4.34
C ASN A 32 2.72 9.39 4.40
N GLY A 33 1.70 8.54 4.37
CA GLY A 33 0.31 8.99 4.46
C GLY A 33 -0.18 9.69 3.18
N ILE A 34 0.30 9.26 2.03
CA ILE A 34 -0.14 9.74 0.72
C ILE A 34 -1.22 8.80 0.19
N LEU A 35 -2.35 9.34 -0.28
CA LEU A 35 -3.36 8.52 -0.94
C LEU A 35 -2.77 7.87 -2.17
N THR A 36 -2.70 6.55 -2.19
CA THR A 36 -2.00 5.80 -3.22
C THR A 36 -2.99 5.04 -4.11
N PHE A 37 -2.86 5.23 -5.42
CA PHE A 37 -3.62 4.50 -6.43
C PHE A 37 -2.80 3.30 -6.90
N ILE A 38 -3.39 2.12 -6.84
CA ILE A 38 -2.72 0.84 -7.16
C ILE A 38 -3.54 0.08 -8.19
N ASP A 39 -2.87 -0.51 -9.19
CA ASP A 39 -3.52 -1.37 -10.16
C ASP A 39 -4.07 -2.62 -9.47
N LYS A 40 -5.35 -2.90 -9.70
CA LYS A 40 -6.05 -4.05 -9.13
C LYS A 40 -5.41 -5.39 -9.54
N ASN A 41 -4.76 -5.46 -10.69
CA ASN A 41 -4.07 -6.67 -11.15
C ASN A 41 -2.90 -7.11 -10.28
N THR A 42 -2.37 -6.24 -9.43
CA THR A 42 -1.31 -6.61 -8.47
C THR A 42 -1.77 -7.54 -7.36
N LYS A 43 -3.07 -7.71 -7.18
CA LYS A 43 -3.68 -8.49 -6.09
C LYS A 43 -3.33 -8.01 -4.67
N LEU A 44 -2.85 -6.78 -4.54
CA LEU A 44 -2.58 -6.18 -3.22
C LEU A 44 -3.88 -5.89 -2.43
N ASN A 45 -5.02 -6.00 -3.09
CA ASN A 45 -6.32 -5.98 -2.42
C ASN A 45 -6.55 -7.17 -1.46
N ASP A 46 -5.70 -8.19 -1.49
CA ASP A 46 -5.69 -9.24 -0.47
C ASP A 46 -5.19 -8.72 0.89
N PHE A 47 -4.42 -7.64 0.90
CA PHE A 47 -3.85 -7.04 2.12
C PHE A 47 -4.43 -5.68 2.49
N PHE A 48 -4.88 -4.91 1.51
CA PHE A 48 -5.43 -3.57 1.69
C PHE A 48 -6.85 -3.49 1.13
N SER A 49 -7.73 -2.83 1.87
CA SER A 49 -9.08 -2.53 1.41
C SER A 49 -9.14 -1.18 0.67
N ASN A 50 -10.29 -0.89 0.07
CA ASN A 50 -10.57 0.41 -0.53
C ASN A 50 -10.66 1.57 0.47
N ASP A 51 -10.66 1.28 1.77
CA ASP A 51 -10.60 2.28 2.84
C ASP A 51 -9.15 2.66 3.21
N GLU A 52 -8.17 1.99 2.65
CA GLU A 52 -6.76 2.14 3.01
C GLU A 52 -5.90 2.59 1.83
N VAL A 53 -6.23 2.12 0.63
CA VAL A 53 -5.65 2.53 -0.65
C VAL A 53 -6.74 2.52 -1.73
N ILE A 54 -6.48 3.09 -2.88
CA ILE A 54 -7.45 3.10 -3.99
C ILE A 54 -6.97 2.18 -5.09
N PHE A 55 -7.74 1.14 -5.38
CA PHE A 55 -7.50 0.25 -6.51
C PHE A 55 -8.25 0.75 -7.75
N TYR A 56 -7.59 0.73 -8.89
CA TYR A 56 -8.19 1.06 -10.18
C TYR A 56 -8.10 -0.12 -11.16
N LYS A 57 -9.06 -0.20 -12.06
CA LYS A 57 -9.17 -1.29 -13.05
C LYS A 57 -8.54 -0.93 -14.38
N ASN A 58 -8.69 0.33 -14.81
CA ASN A 58 -8.21 0.86 -16.08
C ASN A 58 -7.99 2.38 -15.96
N ILE A 59 -7.49 3.00 -17.02
CA ILE A 59 -7.17 4.44 -17.03
C ILE A 59 -8.41 5.30 -16.83
N SER A 60 -9.55 4.92 -17.40
CA SER A 60 -10.81 5.65 -17.23
C SER A 60 -11.27 5.66 -15.77
N ASP A 61 -11.26 4.51 -15.11
CA ASP A 61 -11.57 4.37 -13.69
C ASP A 61 -10.61 5.17 -12.81
N LEU A 62 -9.30 5.12 -13.12
CA LEU A 62 -8.27 5.90 -12.43
C LEU A 62 -8.54 7.40 -12.54
N SER A 63 -8.86 7.89 -13.75
CA SER A 63 -9.15 9.31 -13.99
C SER A 63 -10.34 9.80 -13.17
N GLU A 64 -11.43 9.04 -13.12
CA GLU A 64 -12.61 9.35 -12.32
C GLU A 64 -12.27 9.43 -10.83
N LYS A 65 -11.50 8.46 -10.32
CA LYS A 65 -11.11 8.41 -8.92
C LYS A 65 -10.17 9.55 -8.54
N ILE A 66 -9.22 9.91 -9.40
CA ILE A 66 -8.35 11.06 -9.17
C ILE A 66 -9.18 12.32 -9.06
N ASN A 67 -10.11 12.56 -9.98
CA ASN A 67 -10.98 13.72 -9.95
C ASN A 67 -11.84 13.77 -8.67
N PHE A 68 -12.39 12.63 -8.26
CA PHE A 68 -13.20 12.54 -7.04
C PHE A 68 -12.38 12.92 -5.80
N TYR A 69 -11.21 12.32 -5.60
CA TYR A 69 -10.38 12.57 -4.41
C TYR A 69 -9.63 13.90 -4.45
N LYS A 70 -9.46 14.49 -5.61
CA LYS A 70 -8.91 15.86 -5.75
C LYS A 70 -9.75 16.89 -4.99
N TYR A 71 -11.07 16.74 -5.02
CA TYR A 71 -12.01 17.66 -4.41
C TYR A 71 -12.57 17.21 -3.06
N ASN A 72 -12.30 15.98 -2.63
CA ASN A 72 -12.78 15.40 -1.38
C ASN A 72 -11.66 15.26 -0.35
N ASN A 73 -11.20 16.37 0.19
CA ASN A 73 -10.06 16.40 1.13
C ASN A 73 -10.24 15.49 2.34
N ASN A 74 -11.43 15.49 2.96
CA ASN A 74 -11.69 14.70 4.15
C ASN A 74 -11.60 13.19 3.87
N LYS A 75 -12.24 12.72 2.80
CA LYS A 75 -12.19 11.31 2.40
C LYS A 75 -10.77 10.90 2.04
N ARG A 76 -10.06 11.72 1.26
CA ARG A 76 -8.68 11.48 0.88
C ARG A 76 -7.77 11.32 2.12
N ASN A 77 -7.85 12.26 3.04
CA ASN A 77 -7.03 12.24 4.25
C ASN A 77 -7.36 11.07 5.16
N THR A 78 -8.62 10.71 5.29
CA THR A 78 -9.07 9.56 6.09
C THR A 78 -8.51 8.25 5.53
N ILE A 79 -8.61 8.04 4.22
CA ILE A 79 -8.09 6.83 3.56
C ILE A 79 -6.56 6.78 3.66
N ALA A 80 -5.89 7.89 3.38
CA ALA A 80 -4.43 7.96 3.47
C ALA A 80 -3.91 7.64 4.87
N LYS A 81 -4.58 8.13 5.90
CA LYS A 81 -4.24 7.83 7.30
C LYS A 81 -4.45 6.35 7.64
N LYS A 82 -5.58 5.77 7.24
CA LYS A 82 -5.85 4.34 7.44
C LYS A 82 -4.83 3.46 6.72
N GLY A 83 -4.46 3.81 5.50
CA GLY A 83 -3.43 3.13 4.73
C GLY A 83 -2.09 3.13 5.43
N LYS A 84 -1.65 4.28 5.93
CA LYS A 84 -0.42 4.42 6.70
C LYS A 84 -0.43 3.54 7.96
N GLU A 85 -1.50 3.59 8.73
CA GLU A 85 -1.66 2.79 9.95
C GLU A 85 -1.61 1.29 9.63
N LYS A 86 -2.33 0.86 8.59
CA LYS A 86 -2.33 -0.53 8.13
C LYS A 86 -0.94 -0.99 7.68
N TYR A 87 -0.26 -0.16 6.89
CA TYR A 87 1.08 -0.47 6.40
C TYR A 87 2.06 -0.71 7.55
N PHE A 88 2.11 0.18 8.53
CA PHE A 88 2.99 0.03 9.69
C PHE A 88 2.62 -1.16 10.58
N ARG A 89 1.36 -1.53 10.64
CA ARG A 89 0.92 -2.71 11.38
C ARG A 89 1.37 -4.01 10.72
N LEU A 90 1.38 -4.09 9.38
CA LEU A 90 1.69 -5.29 8.63
C LEU A 90 3.16 -5.42 8.24
N PHE A 91 3.81 -4.32 7.91
CA PHE A 91 5.09 -4.29 7.22
C PHE A 91 6.15 -3.42 7.90
N ASN A 92 6.04 -3.16 9.20
CA ASN A 92 7.10 -2.44 9.89
C ASN A 92 8.40 -3.28 9.92
N ASN A 93 9.54 -2.60 10.04
CA ASN A 93 10.84 -3.23 9.99
C ASN A 93 11.04 -4.32 11.05
N ARG A 94 10.46 -4.17 12.23
CA ARG A 94 10.55 -5.18 13.31
C ARG A 94 9.86 -6.48 12.89
N ILE A 95 8.64 -6.42 12.33
CA ILE A 95 7.91 -7.59 11.87
C ILE A 95 8.66 -8.28 10.72
N ILE A 96 9.16 -7.51 9.76
CA ILE A 96 9.90 -8.04 8.62
C ILE A 96 11.21 -8.69 9.07
N SER A 97 11.98 -8.04 9.94
CA SER A 97 13.23 -8.60 10.47
C SER A 97 12.99 -9.87 11.27
N ASP A 98 11.98 -9.90 12.12
CA ASP A 98 11.61 -11.07 12.90
C ASP A 98 11.23 -12.26 11.99
N TYR A 99 10.46 -11.99 10.93
CA TYR A 99 10.10 -13.01 9.95
C TYR A 99 11.32 -13.57 9.20
N ILE A 100 12.24 -12.70 8.76
CA ILE A 100 13.48 -13.11 8.09
C ILE A 100 14.32 -13.98 9.02
N CYS A 101 14.53 -13.55 10.27
CA CYS A 101 15.26 -14.33 11.26
C CYS A 101 14.60 -15.69 11.54
N ALA A 102 13.29 -15.69 11.68
CA ALA A 102 12.54 -16.93 11.90
C ALA A 102 12.71 -17.92 10.73
N LYS A 103 12.75 -17.45 9.49
CA LYS A 103 13.01 -18.30 8.32
C LYS A 103 14.43 -18.82 8.26
N ILE A 104 15.41 -17.99 8.58
CA ILE A 104 16.83 -18.38 8.59
C ILE A 104 17.08 -19.47 9.66
N PHE A 105 16.50 -19.32 10.84
CA PHE A 105 16.71 -20.24 11.98
C PHE A 105 15.64 -21.34 12.09
N GLU A 106 14.78 -21.47 11.06
CA GLU A 106 13.70 -22.47 11.03
C GLU A 106 12.80 -22.44 12.27
N SER A 107 12.58 -21.24 12.81
CA SER A 107 11.75 -20.99 13.98
C SER A 107 10.43 -20.30 13.61
N LYS A 108 9.59 -20.04 14.60
CA LYS A 108 8.34 -19.31 14.39
C LYS A 108 8.55 -17.81 14.66
N PRO A 109 7.98 -16.91 13.84
CA PRO A 109 8.02 -15.48 14.14
C PRO A 109 7.27 -15.18 15.43
N LYS A 110 7.72 -14.16 16.15
CA LYS A 110 7.11 -13.75 17.43
C LYS A 110 5.68 -13.24 17.25
N LYS A 111 5.39 -12.64 16.10
CA LYS A 111 4.06 -12.13 15.76
C LYS A 111 3.68 -12.61 14.36
N LEU A 112 2.54 -13.27 14.26
CA LEU A 112 1.98 -13.68 12.97
C LEU A 112 1.11 -12.55 12.42
N VAL A 113 1.28 -12.24 11.14
CA VAL A 113 0.43 -11.33 10.38
C VAL A 113 -0.04 -11.99 9.08
N SER A 114 -1.05 -11.43 8.45
CA SER A 114 -1.78 -12.07 7.36
C SER A 114 -0.93 -12.48 6.15
N TRP A 115 0.17 -11.79 5.88
CA TRP A 115 1.03 -12.09 4.73
C TRP A 115 2.05 -13.22 4.98
N MET A 116 2.17 -13.69 6.19
CA MET A 116 3.15 -14.74 6.58
C MET A 116 2.69 -16.18 6.31
N THR A 117 1.45 -16.37 5.93
CA THR A 117 0.86 -17.70 5.67
C THR A 117 1.11 -18.22 4.27
#